data_b5add7a23c83b2c8e6640fdbd81e8ab7
#
_entry.id   b5add7a23c83b2c8e6640fdbd81e8ab7
#
_cell.length_a   1.000
_cell.length_b   1.000
_cell.length_c   1.000
_cell.angle_alpha   90.00
_cell.angle_beta   90.00
_cell.angle_gamma   90.00
#
_symmetry.space_group_name_H-M   'P 1'
#
loop_
_entity.id
_entity.type
_entity.pdbx_description
1 polymer ?
#
loop_
_entity_poly.entity_id
_entity_poly.type
_entity_poly.pdbx_seq_one_letter_code
_entity_poly.pdbx_strand_id
1 'polypeptide(L)'
;DTASAFMQWDASVDDLILGGAAGLIVPEGQLTIASTAMTSSAADLNQLDGKVAKTTGLETIWVPATAMYPATTNGSSALTQVETTALRPDLMVLDFAAAADDFAQFSIAFPKSWNEGTVTFQVFWTPSNTNTDDCIWSLQGVSVADGATIDVAYGTAVSVTDAGIGTVEDQQVSPVSG
;
A
#
# COMPACT_ATOMS: atom_id res chain seq x y z
N ASP A 1 48.33 -2.57 29.94
CA ASP A 1 47.31 -3.62 29.95
C ASP A 1 46.10 -3.10 29.16
N THR A 2 45.93 -3.59 27.96
CA THR A 2 44.78 -3.28 27.12
C THR A 2 43.54 -3.67 27.89
N ALA A 3 42.50 -2.81 27.85
CA ALA A 3 41.25 -3.02 28.53
C ALA A 3 40.78 -4.47 28.34
N SER A 4 40.85 -5.24 29.45
CA SER A 4 40.50 -6.64 29.42
C SER A 4 39.06 -6.82 29.03
N ALA A 5 38.81 -7.66 28.05
CA ALA A 5 37.44 -8.09 27.75
C ALA A 5 36.87 -8.78 29.00
N PHE A 6 35.63 -8.44 29.37
CA PHE A 6 35.00 -9.01 30.56
C PHE A 6 33.52 -9.31 30.32
N MET A 7 32.99 -10.17 31.14
CA MET A 7 31.56 -10.47 31.26
C MET A 7 31.15 -10.23 32.71
N GLN A 8 30.12 -9.42 32.92
CA GLN A 8 29.66 -9.05 34.25
C GLN A 8 28.13 -9.14 34.30
N TRP A 9 27.60 -9.69 35.39
CA TRP A 9 26.19 -9.56 35.74
C TRP A 9 26.00 -8.28 36.55
N ASP A 10 25.15 -7.39 36.08
CA ASP A 10 24.75 -6.20 36.80
C ASP A 10 23.40 -6.43 37.47
N ALA A 11 23.43 -6.71 38.77
CA ALA A 11 22.25 -6.99 39.54
C ALA A 11 21.34 -5.77 39.80
N SER A 12 21.82 -4.55 39.50
CA SER A 12 21.00 -3.34 39.67
C SER A 12 20.00 -3.12 38.56
N VAL A 13 20.25 -3.72 37.38
CA VAL A 13 19.40 -3.64 36.19
C VAL A 13 19.08 -5.03 35.62
N ASP A 14 19.52 -6.08 36.27
CA ASP A 14 19.37 -7.47 35.85
C ASP A 14 19.92 -7.77 34.43
N ASP A 15 21.06 -7.15 34.09
CA ASP A 15 21.70 -7.27 32.78
C ASP A 15 23.02 -8.05 32.82
N LEU A 16 23.32 -8.77 31.73
CA LEU A 16 24.62 -9.32 31.42
C LEU A 16 25.40 -8.35 30.53
N ILE A 17 26.44 -7.76 31.07
CA ILE A 17 27.26 -6.77 30.37
C ILE A 17 28.53 -7.42 29.81
N LEU A 18 28.77 -7.25 28.51
CA LEU A 18 30.03 -7.55 27.85
C LEU A 18 30.76 -6.23 27.60
N GLY A 19 31.93 -6.05 28.22
CA GLY A 19 32.70 -4.82 28.16
C GLY A 19 34.09 -5.00 27.56
N GLY A 20 34.76 -3.88 27.28
CA GLY A 20 36.03 -3.85 26.58
C GLY A 20 35.90 -4.29 25.12
N ALA A 21 36.75 -5.20 24.69
CA ALA A 21 36.73 -5.81 23.37
C ALA A 21 36.00 -7.18 23.34
N ALA A 22 35.17 -7.45 24.36
CA ALA A 22 34.41 -8.71 24.43
C ALA A 22 33.27 -8.73 23.42
N GLY A 23 33.07 -9.86 22.76
CA GLY A 23 31.95 -10.14 21.86
C GLY A 23 31.23 -11.42 22.28
N LEU A 24 29.99 -11.57 21.86
CA LEU A 24 29.23 -12.80 22.00
C LEU A 24 29.13 -13.48 20.63
N ILE A 25 29.64 -14.70 20.54
CA ILE A 25 29.45 -15.53 19.33
C ILE A 25 28.36 -16.54 19.65
N VAL A 26 27.22 -16.41 18.96
CA VAL A 26 26.12 -17.35 19.05
C VAL A 26 26.00 -18.05 17.69
N PRO A 27 26.10 -19.40 17.65
CA PRO A 27 25.86 -20.10 16.38
C PRO A 27 24.46 -19.79 15.80
N GLU A 28 24.36 -19.87 14.48
CA GLU A 28 23.12 -19.65 13.78
C GLU A 28 21.99 -20.54 14.32
N GLY A 29 20.79 -19.97 14.47
CA GLY A 29 19.62 -20.67 14.99
C GLY A 29 19.61 -20.91 16.51
N GLN A 30 20.66 -20.51 17.25
CA GLN A 30 20.76 -20.72 18.72
C GLN A 30 20.40 -19.48 19.54
N LEU A 31 20.27 -18.31 18.92
CA LEU A 31 19.81 -17.11 19.62
C LEU A 31 18.29 -17.15 19.80
N THR A 32 17.85 -17.13 21.07
CA THR A 32 16.43 -17.09 21.41
C THR A 32 16.14 -15.79 22.15
N ILE A 33 15.13 -15.06 21.70
CA ILE A 33 14.64 -13.86 22.37
C ILE A 33 13.20 -14.12 22.82
N ALA A 34 12.93 -13.94 24.11
CA ALA A 34 11.61 -14.16 24.71
C ALA A 34 10.97 -15.52 24.31
N SER A 35 11.78 -16.60 24.39
CA SER A 35 11.40 -17.98 24.02
C SER A 35 11.19 -18.24 22.53
N THR A 36 11.49 -17.28 21.66
CA THR A 36 11.45 -17.44 20.20
C THR A 36 12.87 -17.51 19.64
N ALA A 37 13.19 -18.61 18.97
CA ALA A 37 14.47 -18.74 18.29
C ALA A 37 14.56 -17.79 17.09
N MET A 38 15.70 -17.08 16.98
CA MET A 38 15.98 -16.29 15.78
C MET A 38 16.48 -17.21 14.67
N THR A 39 15.74 -17.26 13.58
CA THR A 39 16.08 -18.07 12.40
C THR A 39 16.80 -17.27 11.31
N SER A 40 16.88 -15.94 11.47
CA SER A 40 17.59 -15.07 10.54
C SER A 40 19.10 -15.26 10.68
N SER A 41 19.78 -15.36 9.54
CA SER A 41 21.25 -15.42 9.52
C SER A 41 21.86 -14.06 9.91
N ALA A 42 23.13 -14.05 10.28
CA ALA A 42 23.87 -12.79 10.50
C ALA A 42 23.89 -11.90 9.25
N ALA A 43 23.89 -12.50 8.05
CA ALA A 43 23.81 -11.76 6.79
C ALA A 43 22.45 -11.06 6.62
N ASP A 44 21.36 -11.72 7.01
CA ASP A 44 20.01 -11.12 6.97
C ASP A 44 19.88 -9.96 7.97
N LEU A 45 20.44 -10.10 9.16
CA LEU A 45 20.46 -9.04 10.17
C LEU A 45 21.32 -7.85 9.74
N ASN A 46 22.47 -8.10 9.10
CA ASN A 46 23.33 -7.04 8.58
C ASN A 46 22.70 -6.26 7.43
N GLN A 47 21.74 -6.83 6.70
CA GLN A 47 20.97 -6.09 5.69
C GLN A 47 20.09 -5.00 6.31
N LEU A 48 19.79 -5.08 7.61
CA LEU A 48 19.03 -4.06 8.33
C LEU A 48 19.91 -2.90 8.81
N ASP A 49 21.24 -3.06 8.78
CA ASP A 49 22.18 -2.00 9.16
C ASP A 49 22.07 -0.83 8.17
N GLY A 50 21.82 0.38 8.67
CA GLY A 50 21.60 1.58 7.86
C GLY A 50 20.29 1.58 7.08
N LYS A 51 19.43 0.58 7.22
CA LYS A 51 18.08 0.59 6.68
C LYS A 51 17.13 1.19 7.70
N VAL A 52 16.31 2.12 7.26
CA VAL A 52 15.11 2.45 8.03
C VAL A 52 14.26 1.19 8.06
N ALA A 53 14.05 0.62 9.25
CA ALA A 53 13.15 -0.52 9.39
C ALA A 53 11.82 -0.13 8.72
N LYS A 54 11.49 -0.81 7.62
CA LYS A 54 10.20 -0.62 6.97
C LYS A 54 9.17 -1.00 8.04
N THR A 55 8.47 -0.01 8.57
CA THR A 55 7.36 -0.27 9.47
C THR A 55 6.48 -1.31 8.79
N THR A 56 6.13 -2.36 9.51
CA THR A 56 5.13 -3.33 9.06
C THR A 56 3.86 -2.53 8.77
N GLY A 57 3.67 -2.15 7.52
CA GLY A 57 2.60 -1.30 7.06
C GLY A 57 2.13 -1.77 5.68
N LEU A 58 0.95 -1.31 5.30
CA LEU A 58 0.41 -1.56 3.99
C LEU A 58 1.26 -0.84 2.94
N GLU A 59 1.64 -1.53 1.88
CA GLU A 59 2.23 -0.91 0.70
C GLU A 59 1.11 -0.33 -0.15
N THR A 60 1.29 0.90 -0.62
CA THR A 60 0.31 1.56 -1.48
C THR A 60 0.79 1.52 -2.93
N ILE A 61 -0.07 1.07 -3.82
CA ILE A 61 0.13 1.18 -5.27
C ILE A 61 -0.76 2.34 -5.73
N TRP A 62 -0.14 3.39 -6.24
CA TRP A 62 -0.86 4.52 -6.80
C TRP A 62 -1.20 4.25 -8.27
N VAL A 63 -2.49 4.33 -8.61
CA VAL A 63 -2.99 4.17 -9.97
C VAL A 63 -3.65 5.49 -10.39
N PRO A 64 -2.95 6.37 -11.12
CA PRO A 64 -3.52 7.62 -11.58
C PRO A 64 -4.54 7.39 -12.72
N ALA A 65 -5.44 8.36 -12.95
CA ALA A 65 -6.40 8.30 -14.06
C ALA A 65 -5.72 8.06 -15.42
N THR A 66 -4.49 8.55 -15.61
CA THR A 66 -3.69 8.33 -16.84
C THR A 66 -3.27 6.88 -17.07
N ALA A 67 -3.32 6.03 -16.04
CA ALA A 67 -3.06 4.59 -16.15
C ALA A 67 -4.33 3.77 -16.32
N MET A 68 -5.48 4.43 -16.36
CA MET A 68 -6.79 3.80 -16.54
C MET A 68 -7.33 4.08 -17.95
N TYR A 69 -8.27 3.26 -18.38
CA TYR A 69 -8.99 3.44 -19.64
C TYR A 69 -10.45 3.03 -19.46
N PRO A 70 -11.40 3.68 -20.18
CA PRO A 70 -12.81 3.33 -20.14
C PRO A 70 -13.05 1.88 -20.59
N ALA A 71 -13.99 1.19 -19.97
CA ALA A 71 -14.47 -0.07 -20.49
C ALA A 71 -15.19 0.15 -21.83
N THR A 72 -15.20 -0.86 -22.70
CA THR A 72 -15.91 -0.76 -23.99
C THR A 72 -17.41 -0.68 -23.81
N THR A 73 -17.94 -1.35 -22.77
CA THR A 73 -19.36 -1.32 -22.42
C THR A 73 -19.53 -0.56 -21.12
N ASN A 74 -20.37 0.43 -21.08
CA ASN A 74 -20.62 1.31 -19.93
C ASN A 74 -19.31 1.90 -19.38
N GLY A 75 -18.43 2.36 -20.28
CA GLY A 75 -17.17 2.98 -19.88
C GLY A 75 -17.39 4.40 -19.39
N SER A 76 -16.51 4.84 -18.49
CA SER A 76 -16.35 6.25 -18.14
C SER A 76 -16.08 7.10 -19.41
N SER A 77 -16.03 8.43 -19.29
CA SER A 77 -15.54 9.26 -20.38
C SER A 77 -14.09 8.90 -20.76
N ALA A 78 -13.66 9.32 -21.94
CA ALA A 78 -12.25 9.27 -22.30
C ALA A 78 -11.42 10.15 -21.35
N LEU A 79 -10.14 9.79 -21.17
CA LEU A 79 -9.20 10.59 -20.39
C LEU A 79 -9.15 12.02 -20.92
N THR A 80 -9.42 12.97 -20.05
CA THR A 80 -9.51 14.40 -20.38
C THR A 80 -8.66 15.23 -19.43
N GLN A 81 -8.01 16.25 -19.98
CA GLN A 81 -7.33 17.28 -19.19
C GLN A 81 -8.34 18.38 -18.85
N VAL A 82 -8.44 18.70 -17.56
CA VAL A 82 -9.29 19.79 -17.06
C VAL A 82 -8.39 20.87 -16.48
N GLU A 83 -8.48 22.07 -17.04
CA GLU A 83 -7.87 23.27 -16.48
C GLU A 83 -8.75 23.78 -15.33
N THR A 84 -8.21 23.96 -14.15
CA THR A 84 -8.93 24.53 -13.01
C THR A 84 -8.99 26.05 -13.11
N THR A 85 -7.87 26.70 -13.02
CA THR A 85 -7.68 28.15 -13.24
C THR A 85 -6.35 28.35 -13.94
N ALA A 86 -6.26 29.30 -14.86
CA ALA A 86 -5.02 29.59 -15.57
C ALA A 86 -3.82 29.69 -14.64
N LEU A 87 -2.71 29.04 -15.00
CA LEU A 87 -1.46 28.95 -14.24
C LEU A 87 -1.56 28.17 -12.91
N ARG A 88 -2.59 27.37 -12.72
CA ARG A 88 -2.75 26.41 -11.62
C ARG A 88 -2.66 24.97 -12.14
N PRO A 89 -2.64 23.96 -11.24
CA PRO A 89 -2.57 22.57 -11.69
C PRO A 89 -3.76 22.17 -12.58
N ASP A 90 -3.45 21.53 -13.68
CA ASP A 90 -4.43 20.83 -14.51
C ASP A 90 -4.63 19.41 -13.99
N LEU A 91 -5.84 18.89 -14.11
CA LEU A 91 -6.21 17.55 -13.71
C LEU A 91 -6.37 16.65 -14.93
N MET A 92 -5.80 15.46 -14.89
CA MET A 92 -6.12 14.38 -15.83
C MET A 92 -7.19 13.50 -15.18
N VAL A 93 -8.38 13.48 -15.77
CA VAL A 93 -9.55 12.84 -15.18
C VAL A 93 -10.24 11.87 -16.14
N LEU A 94 -10.95 10.92 -15.56
CA LEU A 94 -12.02 10.13 -16.20
C LEU A 94 -13.33 10.54 -15.54
N ASP A 95 -14.30 10.99 -16.31
CA ASP A 95 -15.61 11.35 -15.77
C ASP A 95 -16.52 10.14 -15.70
N PHE A 96 -17.19 9.98 -14.57
CA PHE A 96 -18.18 8.95 -14.30
C PHE A 96 -19.56 9.60 -14.17
N ALA A 97 -20.57 9.02 -14.83
CA ALA A 97 -21.91 9.58 -14.82
C ALA A 97 -22.60 9.35 -13.47
N ALA A 98 -23.28 10.37 -12.96
CA ALA A 98 -23.99 10.28 -11.68
C ALA A 98 -25.24 9.37 -11.73
N ALA A 99 -25.77 9.05 -12.92
CA ALA A 99 -27.01 8.30 -13.09
C ALA A 99 -26.83 6.90 -13.73
N ALA A 100 -25.61 6.45 -13.90
CA ALA A 100 -25.29 5.16 -14.51
C ALA A 100 -24.05 4.56 -13.86
N ASP A 101 -23.95 3.23 -13.92
CA ASP A 101 -22.74 2.51 -13.54
C ASP A 101 -21.73 2.61 -14.68
N ASP A 102 -20.69 3.39 -14.49
CA ASP A 102 -19.59 3.54 -15.43
C ASP A 102 -18.35 2.80 -14.95
N PHE A 103 -17.58 2.26 -15.90
CA PHE A 103 -16.42 1.43 -15.61
C PHE A 103 -15.14 1.96 -16.25
N ALA A 104 -14.08 1.99 -15.47
CA ALA A 104 -12.71 2.15 -15.96
C ALA A 104 -11.88 0.92 -15.58
N GLN A 105 -10.89 0.60 -16.39
CA GLN A 105 -10.03 -0.56 -16.21
C GLN A 105 -8.58 -0.14 -16.09
N PHE A 106 -7.81 -0.92 -15.36
CA PHE A 106 -6.36 -0.80 -15.27
C PHE A 106 -5.73 -2.15 -14.98
N SER A 107 -4.44 -2.25 -15.18
CA SER A 107 -3.66 -3.44 -14.85
C SER A 107 -2.50 -3.06 -13.95
N ILE A 108 -2.27 -3.85 -12.91
CA ILE A 108 -1.13 -3.68 -12.00
C ILE A 108 -0.42 -5.01 -11.79
N ALA A 109 0.86 -4.93 -11.44
CA ALA A 109 1.60 -6.03 -10.88
C ALA A 109 1.87 -5.75 -9.41
N PHE A 110 1.52 -6.68 -8.54
CA PHE A 110 1.83 -6.54 -7.12
C PHE A 110 3.34 -6.66 -6.88
N PRO A 111 3.89 -5.92 -5.91
CA PRO A 111 5.29 -6.03 -5.55
C PRO A 111 5.60 -7.43 -5.02
N LYS A 112 6.85 -7.88 -5.19
CA LYS A 112 7.29 -9.20 -4.71
C LYS A 112 7.23 -9.34 -3.18
N SER A 113 7.11 -8.23 -2.47
CA SER A 113 6.91 -8.16 -1.02
C SER A 113 5.45 -8.40 -0.60
N TRP A 114 4.50 -8.44 -1.54
CA TRP A 114 3.11 -8.74 -1.21
C TRP A 114 2.97 -10.20 -0.75
N ASN A 115 2.28 -10.38 0.37
CA ASN A 115 2.08 -11.67 1.02
C ASN A 115 0.82 -12.41 0.55
N GLU A 116 0.24 -12.00 -0.60
CA GLU A 116 -1.01 -12.54 -1.16
C GLU A 116 -2.24 -12.34 -0.24
N GLY A 117 -2.13 -11.44 0.73
CA GLY A 117 -3.21 -11.10 1.64
C GLY A 117 -4.26 -10.16 1.02
N THR A 118 -5.17 -9.69 1.86
CA THR A 118 -6.25 -8.79 1.47
C THR A 118 -5.70 -7.50 0.84
N VAL A 119 -6.32 -7.10 -0.27
CA VAL A 119 -6.09 -5.81 -0.94
C VAL A 119 -7.25 -4.90 -0.61
N THR A 120 -6.95 -3.71 -0.12
CA THR A 120 -7.94 -2.64 0.09
C THR A 120 -7.73 -1.55 -0.94
N PHE A 121 -8.75 -0.75 -1.19
CA PHE A 121 -8.64 0.39 -2.09
C PHE A 121 -9.23 1.65 -1.47
N GLN A 122 -8.83 2.77 -2.02
CA GLN A 122 -9.30 4.10 -1.68
C GLN A 122 -9.30 4.94 -2.95
N VAL A 123 -10.35 5.72 -3.18
CA VAL A 123 -10.51 6.52 -4.39
C VAL A 123 -10.30 7.99 -4.09
N PHE A 124 -9.51 8.64 -4.94
CA PHE A 124 -9.31 10.08 -4.94
C PHE A 124 -10.13 10.66 -6.10
N TRP A 125 -11.07 11.52 -5.80
CA TRP A 125 -12.01 12.04 -6.77
C TRP A 125 -12.38 13.48 -6.48
N THR A 126 -13.08 14.12 -7.40
CA THR A 126 -13.62 15.46 -7.24
C THR A 126 -15.00 15.55 -7.93
N PRO A 127 -16.00 16.19 -7.31
CA PRO A 127 -17.28 16.39 -7.98
C PRO A 127 -17.19 17.51 -9.03
N SER A 128 -17.95 17.38 -10.11
CA SER A 128 -18.13 18.43 -11.10
C SER A 128 -19.27 19.40 -10.78
N ASN A 129 -19.93 19.20 -9.65
CA ASN A 129 -21.06 20.01 -9.21
C ASN A 129 -21.08 20.16 -7.69
N THR A 130 -22.02 20.90 -7.15
CA THR A 130 -22.16 21.17 -5.71
C THR A 130 -23.13 20.22 -5.00
N ASN A 131 -23.40 19.05 -5.58
CA ASN A 131 -24.23 18.04 -4.95
C ASN A 131 -23.53 17.41 -3.75
N THR A 132 -24.30 17.10 -2.70
CA THR A 132 -23.84 16.46 -1.48
C THR A 132 -24.34 15.02 -1.37
N ASP A 133 -24.90 14.46 -2.45
CA ASP A 133 -25.33 13.07 -2.46
C ASP A 133 -24.15 12.11 -2.38
N ASP A 134 -24.42 10.92 -1.90
CA ASP A 134 -23.43 9.86 -1.79
C ASP A 134 -22.94 9.38 -3.16
N CYS A 135 -21.64 9.17 -3.28
CA CYS A 135 -21.01 8.48 -4.40
C CYS A 135 -20.58 7.08 -3.97
N ILE A 136 -20.90 6.06 -4.76
CA ILE A 136 -20.49 4.68 -4.51
C ILE A 136 -19.35 4.32 -5.46
N TRP A 137 -18.20 4.00 -4.90
CA TRP A 137 -17.03 3.50 -5.60
C TRP A 137 -16.86 2.01 -5.39
N SER A 138 -16.66 1.28 -6.48
CA SER A 138 -16.50 -0.17 -6.42
C SER A 138 -15.25 -0.62 -7.15
N LEU A 139 -14.55 -1.62 -6.59
CA LEU A 139 -13.41 -2.29 -7.22
C LEU A 139 -13.68 -3.78 -7.33
N GLN A 140 -13.39 -4.33 -8.48
CA GLN A 140 -13.36 -5.77 -8.73
C GLN A 140 -12.10 -6.12 -9.52
N GLY A 141 -11.62 -7.32 -9.37
CA GLY A 141 -10.39 -7.76 -10.01
C GLY A 141 -10.44 -9.18 -10.52
N VAL A 142 -9.52 -9.49 -11.42
CA VAL A 142 -9.23 -10.82 -11.89
C VAL A 142 -7.72 -11.00 -11.97
N SER A 143 -7.24 -12.17 -11.58
CA SER A 143 -5.84 -12.58 -11.70
C SER A 143 -5.69 -13.49 -12.91
N VAL A 144 -4.68 -13.22 -13.74
CA VAL A 144 -4.36 -14.03 -14.91
C VAL A 144 -2.95 -14.61 -14.74
N ALA A 145 -2.85 -15.93 -14.65
CA ALA A 145 -1.57 -16.64 -14.56
C ALA A 145 -0.99 -16.89 -15.95
N ASP A 146 0.30 -17.27 -16.00
CA ASP A 146 0.94 -17.69 -17.24
C ASP A 146 0.21 -18.88 -17.87
N GLY A 147 -0.12 -18.78 -19.16
CA GLY A 147 -0.88 -19.78 -19.89
C GLY A 147 -2.38 -19.83 -19.58
N ALA A 148 -2.91 -19.01 -18.68
CA ALA A 148 -4.34 -18.93 -18.42
C ALA A 148 -5.08 -18.08 -19.46
N THR A 149 -6.38 -18.36 -19.65
CA THR A 149 -7.23 -17.49 -20.47
C THR A 149 -7.41 -16.11 -19.80
N ILE A 150 -7.40 -15.06 -20.62
CA ILE A 150 -7.71 -13.69 -20.16
C ILE A 150 -9.21 -13.39 -20.22
N ASP A 151 -10.00 -14.21 -20.92
CA ASP A 151 -11.46 -14.09 -20.99
C ASP A 151 -12.10 -14.76 -19.76
N VAL A 152 -12.01 -14.07 -18.64
CA VAL A 152 -12.51 -14.51 -17.33
C VAL A 152 -13.39 -13.43 -16.73
N ALA A 153 -14.47 -13.81 -16.08
CA ALA A 153 -15.34 -12.89 -15.36
C ALA A 153 -14.59 -12.27 -14.16
N TYR A 154 -14.84 -10.99 -13.90
CA TYR A 154 -14.37 -10.36 -12.69
C TYR A 154 -14.97 -11.01 -11.43
N GLY A 155 -14.24 -10.93 -10.33
CA GLY A 155 -14.75 -11.31 -9.02
C GLY A 155 -15.85 -10.38 -8.51
N THR A 156 -16.38 -10.69 -7.33
CA THR A 156 -17.38 -9.84 -6.67
C THR A 156 -16.79 -8.46 -6.37
N ALA A 157 -17.51 -7.41 -6.73
CA ALA A 157 -17.11 -6.04 -6.44
C ALA A 157 -17.16 -5.76 -4.93
N VAL A 158 -16.15 -5.07 -4.43
CA VAL A 158 -16.14 -4.46 -3.10
C VAL A 158 -16.45 -2.99 -3.26
N SER A 159 -17.36 -2.46 -2.45
CA SER A 159 -17.85 -1.09 -2.58
C SER A 159 -17.58 -0.27 -1.33
N VAL A 160 -17.35 1.02 -1.52
CA VAL A 160 -17.31 2.05 -0.47
C VAL A 160 -18.23 3.20 -0.87
N THR A 161 -18.85 3.81 0.13
CA THR A 161 -19.71 4.98 -0.06
C THR A 161 -18.98 6.21 0.50
N ASP A 162 -18.97 7.28 -0.26
CA ASP A 162 -18.35 8.55 0.12
C ASP A 162 -19.36 9.68 -0.12
N ALA A 163 -19.59 10.50 0.90
CA ALA A 163 -20.53 11.61 0.82
C ALA A 163 -19.91 12.81 0.10
N GLY A 164 -20.61 13.39 -0.87
CA GLY A 164 -20.18 14.61 -1.54
C GLY A 164 -20.09 15.78 -0.58
N ILE A 165 -19.03 16.58 -0.68
CA ILE A 165 -18.83 17.76 0.18
C ILE A 165 -19.44 19.04 -0.38
N GLY A 166 -20.06 18.98 -1.57
CA GLY A 166 -20.77 20.12 -2.17
C GLY A 166 -19.87 21.21 -2.74
N THR A 167 -18.59 20.94 -2.95
CA THR A 167 -17.64 21.91 -3.52
C THR A 167 -17.00 21.32 -4.78
N VAL A 168 -17.08 22.06 -5.88
CA VAL A 168 -16.47 21.71 -7.17
C VAL A 168 -14.96 21.83 -7.08
N GLU A 169 -14.23 20.91 -7.71
CA GLU A 169 -12.76 20.88 -7.80
C GLU A 169 -12.03 20.65 -6.46
N ASP A 170 -12.75 20.45 -5.35
CA ASP A 170 -12.14 20.02 -4.10
C ASP A 170 -11.88 18.51 -4.13
N GLN A 171 -10.68 18.13 -3.74
CA GLN A 171 -10.30 16.72 -3.67
C GLN A 171 -11.03 16.03 -2.53
N GLN A 172 -11.67 14.92 -2.84
CA GLN A 172 -12.27 14.00 -1.90
C GLN A 172 -11.49 12.68 -1.89
N VAL A 173 -11.52 12.00 -0.76
CA VAL A 173 -10.84 10.72 -0.55
C VAL A 173 -11.84 9.78 0.10
N SER A 174 -12.22 8.73 -0.60
CA SER A 174 -13.19 7.77 -0.10
C SER A 174 -12.71 7.09 1.19
N PRO A 175 -13.60 6.49 1.99
CA PRO A 175 -13.20 5.53 2.99
C PRO A 175 -12.34 4.41 2.38
N VAL A 176 -11.49 3.79 3.21
CA VAL A 176 -10.76 2.58 2.80
C VAL A 176 -11.74 1.41 2.78
N SER A 177 -11.68 0.58 1.73
CA SER A 177 -12.51 -0.63 1.65
C SER A 177 -12.16 -1.62 2.75
N GLY A 178 -13.15 -2.32 3.29
CA GLY A 178 -12.99 -3.36 4.30
C GLY A 178 -12.64 -4.72 3.71
#